data_16baa933bbf15dcd4412780655ede562
#
_entry.id   16baa933bbf15dcd4412780655ede562
#
_cell.length_a   1.000
_cell.length_b   1.000
_cell.length_c   1.000
_cell.angle_alpha   90.00
_cell.angle_beta   90.00
_cell.angle_gamma   90.00
#
_symmetry.space_group_name_H-M   'P 1'
#
loop_
_entity.id
_entity.type
_entity.pdbx_description
1 polymer ?
#
loop_
_entity_poly.entity_id
_entity_poly.type
_entity_poly.pdbx_seq_one_letter_code
_entity_poly.pdbx_strand_id
1 'polypeptide(L)'
;DDLIALPVRMLEEHADVRALAQDRWRYVHIDEYQDTNELQERLAGLLAEKHKNLFVVGDGDQSIYGWRGAKMENILNFEKKYPNAQTIILERNYRSTKNLVDAANAVIEKNKNRKERYSTTERVAGEPIVVHMARSAEDEARWIALKIRELMKNGTKPEEVAILFRTNFQSRALEEGLLHAGIPYKL
;
A
#
# COMPACT_ATOMS: atom_id res chain seq x y z
N ASP A 1 11.69 -3.72 17.10
CA ASP A 1 12.73 -2.96 16.36
C ASP A 1 14.08 -3.65 16.35
N ASP A 2 14.44 -4.44 17.39
CA ASP A 2 15.72 -5.13 17.50
C ASP A 2 15.95 -6.17 16.40
N LEU A 3 14.88 -6.78 15.87
CA LEU A 3 14.97 -7.74 14.77
C LEU A 3 15.54 -7.15 13.46
N ILE A 4 15.53 -5.83 13.31
CA ILE A 4 16.11 -5.13 12.15
C ILE A 4 17.38 -4.39 12.58
N ALA A 5 17.36 -3.73 13.74
CA ALA A 5 18.49 -2.94 14.22
C ALA A 5 19.74 -3.80 14.49
N LEU A 6 19.57 -4.96 15.11
CA LEU A 6 20.69 -5.87 15.40
C LEU A 6 21.34 -6.45 14.12
N PRO A 7 20.59 -6.96 13.12
CA PRO A 7 21.19 -7.35 11.84
C PRO A 7 21.91 -6.21 11.12
N VAL A 8 21.36 -5.00 11.10
CA VAL A 8 22.04 -3.84 10.51
C VAL A 8 23.38 -3.61 11.18
N ARG A 9 23.38 -3.51 12.50
CA ARG A 9 24.60 -3.33 13.29
C ARG A 9 25.62 -4.46 13.07
N MET A 10 25.15 -5.71 13.08
CA MET A 10 25.99 -6.87 12.83
C MET A 10 26.68 -6.81 11.46
N LEU A 11 25.92 -6.44 10.41
CA LEU A 11 26.46 -6.32 9.06
C LEU A 11 27.41 -5.10 8.92
N GLU A 12 27.24 -4.06 9.72
CA GLU A 12 28.14 -2.90 9.74
C GLU A 12 29.46 -3.20 10.45
N GLU A 13 29.38 -3.85 11.61
CA GLU A 13 30.54 -4.11 12.49
C GLU A 13 31.37 -5.32 12.04
N HIS A 14 30.77 -6.33 11.36
CA HIS A 14 31.41 -7.60 10.99
C HIS A 14 31.44 -7.78 9.45
N ALA A 15 32.57 -7.40 8.85
CA ALA A 15 32.75 -7.46 7.40
C ALA A 15 32.70 -8.89 6.83
N ASP A 16 33.16 -9.88 7.59
CA ASP A 16 33.09 -11.30 7.23
C ASP A 16 31.66 -11.81 7.19
N VAL A 17 30.84 -11.47 8.18
CA VAL A 17 29.41 -11.81 8.23
C VAL A 17 28.67 -11.13 7.08
N ARG A 18 28.98 -9.84 6.83
CA ARG A 18 28.42 -9.09 5.69
C ARG A 18 28.76 -9.77 4.36
N ALA A 19 30.01 -10.18 4.16
CA ALA A 19 30.41 -10.85 2.94
C ALA A 19 29.67 -12.18 2.74
N LEU A 20 29.51 -12.98 3.79
CA LEU A 20 28.73 -14.22 3.75
C LEU A 20 27.27 -13.97 3.38
N ALA A 21 26.63 -12.95 3.98
CA ALA A 21 25.28 -12.57 3.68
C ALA A 21 25.11 -12.12 2.20
N GLN A 22 26.03 -11.30 1.70
CA GLN A 22 26.04 -10.83 0.32
C GLN A 22 26.29 -11.96 -0.69
N ASP A 23 27.09 -12.96 -0.36
CA ASP A 23 27.31 -14.13 -1.22
C ASP A 23 26.09 -15.05 -1.25
N ARG A 24 25.36 -15.14 -0.15
CA ARG A 24 24.12 -15.92 -0.06
C ARG A 24 22.97 -15.26 -0.79
N TRP A 25 22.80 -13.93 -0.65
CA TRP A 25 21.69 -13.16 -1.24
C TRP A 25 22.22 -12.21 -2.31
N ARG A 26 22.39 -12.75 -3.50
CA ARG A 26 22.92 -12.01 -4.66
C ARG A 26 21.91 -11.06 -5.29
N TYR A 27 20.63 -11.26 -5.04
CA TYR A 27 19.53 -10.44 -5.52
C TYR A 27 18.67 -10.05 -4.34
N VAL A 28 18.41 -8.79 -4.19
CA VAL A 28 17.54 -8.23 -3.13
C VAL A 28 16.34 -7.59 -3.80
N HIS A 29 15.14 -8.09 -3.50
CA HIS A 29 13.89 -7.57 -4.04
C HIS A 29 13.05 -7.06 -2.89
N ILE A 30 12.51 -5.84 -3.03
CA ILE A 30 11.68 -5.20 -2.01
C ILE A 30 10.42 -4.68 -2.68
N ASP A 31 9.30 -5.13 -2.18
CA ASP A 31 7.99 -4.62 -2.55
C ASP A 31 7.53 -3.54 -1.55
N GLU A 32 6.58 -2.70 -1.96
CA GLU A 32 6.04 -1.59 -1.15
C GLU A 32 7.14 -0.70 -0.54
N TYR A 33 8.14 -0.38 -1.35
CA TYR A 33 9.35 0.31 -0.88
C TYR A 33 9.09 1.68 -0.24
N GLN A 34 7.99 2.35 -0.58
CA GLN A 34 7.55 3.60 0.04
C GLN A 34 7.20 3.46 1.52
N ASP A 35 6.93 2.25 1.99
CA ASP A 35 6.57 1.96 3.39
C ASP A 35 7.78 1.53 4.23
N THR A 36 8.98 1.54 3.65
CA THR A 36 10.21 1.21 4.37
C THR A 36 10.66 2.35 5.27
N ASN A 37 11.15 2.00 6.46
CA ASN A 37 11.84 2.92 7.35
C ASN A 37 13.36 2.95 7.05
N GLU A 38 14.08 3.82 7.75
CA GLU A 38 15.51 4.03 7.55
C GLU A 38 16.36 2.78 7.82
N LEU A 39 16.02 1.98 8.84
CA LEU A 39 16.77 0.76 9.16
C LEU A 39 16.53 -0.34 8.11
N GLN A 40 15.31 -0.46 7.59
CA GLN A 40 14.98 -1.40 6.52
C GLN A 40 15.72 -1.03 5.23
N GLU A 41 15.72 0.24 4.90
CA GLU A 41 16.46 0.77 3.75
C GLU A 41 17.98 0.55 3.90
N ARG A 42 18.52 0.77 5.11
CA ARG A 42 19.93 0.53 5.44
C ARG A 42 20.29 -0.93 5.29
N LEU A 43 19.44 -1.84 5.81
CA LEU A 43 19.64 -3.29 5.68
C LEU A 43 19.69 -3.71 4.22
N ALA A 44 18.75 -3.24 3.40
CA ALA A 44 18.72 -3.51 1.97
C ALA A 44 20.00 -3.06 1.25
N GLY A 45 20.46 -1.85 1.57
CA GLY A 45 21.70 -1.30 1.03
C GLY A 45 22.92 -2.14 1.38
N LEU A 46 23.06 -2.55 2.63
CA LEU A 46 24.17 -3.40 3.09
C LEU A 46 24.19 -4.77 2.39
N LEU A 47 23.02 -5.39 2.23
CA LEU A 47 22.89 -6.68 1.53
C LEU A 47 23.22 -6.58 0.04
N ALA A 48 22.77 -5.50 -0.62
CA ALA A 48 22.97 -5.32 -2.05
C ALA A 48 24.33 -4.71 -2.44
N GLU A 49 25.12 -4.22 -1.48
CA GLU A 49 26.31 -3.40 -1.72
C GLU A 49 27.34 -4.06 -2.67
N LYS A 50 27.59 -5.37 -2.51
CA LYS A 50 28.57 -6.11 -3.29
C LYS A 50 28.14 -6.29 -4.76
N HIS A 51 26.91 -6.73 -4.98
CA HIS A 51 26.44 -7.15 -6.31
C HIS A 51 25.64 -6.07 -7.02
N LYS A 52 25.19 -5.02 -6.32
CA LYS A 52 24.35 -3.94 -6.83
C LYS A 52 23.00 -4.42 -7.43
N ASN A 53 22.59 -5.66 -7.13
CA ASN A 53 21.35 -6.26 -7.59
C ASN A 53 20.23 -5.95 -6.60
N LEU A 54 19.84 -4.69 -6.51
CA LEU A 54 18.73 -4.21 -5.72
C LEU A 54 17.56 -3.85 -6.66
N PHE A 55 16.45 -4.54 -6.51
CA PHE A 55 15.22 -4.29 -7.24
C PHE A 55 14.14 -3.85 -6.25
N VAL A 56 13.58 -2.68 -6.44
CA VAL A 56 12.52 -2.15 -5.57
C VAL A 56 11.27 -1.86 -6.38
N VAL A 57 10.12 -2.17 -5.82
CA VAL A 57 8.82 -1.83 -6.36
C VAL A 57 8.07 -1.01 -5.32
N GLY A 58 7.37 0.00 -5.76
CA GLY A 58 6.59 0.82 -4.84
C GLY A 58 5.91 1.99 -5.53
N ASP A 59 5.10 2.65 -4.77
CA ASP A 59 4.30 3.78 -5.18
C ASP A 59 4.30 4.86 -4.09
N GLY A 60 5.05 5.94 -4.30
CA GLY A 60 5.11 7.04 -3.35
C GLY A 60 3.75 7.64 -2.99
N ASP A 61 2.78 7.61 -3.92
CA ASP A 61 1.43 8.10 -3.69
C ASP A 61 0.60 7.19 -2.75
N GLN A 62 1.07 5.95 -2.49
CA GLN A 62 0.44 4.98 -1.58
C GLN A 62 1.13 4.90 -0.20
N SER A 63 2.08 5.78 0.11
CA SER A 63 2.75 5.81 1.41
C SER A 63 1.79 6.26 2.51
N ILE A 64 1.32 5.32 3.32
CA ILE A 64 0.36 5.56 4.41
C ILE A 64 0.90 5.18 5.79
N TYR A 65 2.14 4.69 5.89
CA TYR A 65 2.76 4.22 7.14
C TYR A 65 3.79 5.20 7.74
N GLY A 66 3.73 6.48 7.38
CA GLY A 66 4.60 7.51 7.97
C GLY A 66 4.55 7.53 9.51
N TRP A 67 3.39 7.27 10.12
CA TRP A 67 3.22 7.16 11.56
C TRP A 67 3.93 5.92 12.20
N ARG A 68 4.34 4.94 11.39
CA ARG A 68 5.21 3.82 11.78
C ARG A 68 6.68 4.05 11.44
N GLY A 69 7.05 5.26 11.00
CA GLY A 69 8.41 5.61 10.65
C GLY A 69 8.78 5.32 9.19
N ALA A 70 7.82 4.98 8.34
CA ALA A 70 8.06 4.88 6.90
C ALA A 70 8.49 6.22 6.33
N LYS A 71 9.46 6.19 5.41
CA LYS A 71 10.00 7.38 4.74
C LYS A 71 9.73 7.30 3.24
N MET A 72 8.73 8.05 2.78
CA MET A 72 8.41 8.18 1.36
C MET A 72 9.62 8.65 0.53
N GLU A 73 10.52 9.41 1.16
CA GLU A 73 11.77 9.87 0.55
C GLU A 73 12.66 8.72 0.07
N ASN A 74 12.56 7.53 0.65
CA ASN A 74 13.34 6.36 0.22
C ASN A 74 13.06 6.04 -1.26
N ILE A 75 11.80 6.07 -1.67
CA ILE A 75 11.43 5.82 -3.07
C ILE A 75 11.60 7.06 -3.94
N LEU A 76 11.25 8.25 -3.45
CA LEU A 76 11.36 9.49 -4.21
C LEU A 76 12.80 9.83 -4.57
N ASN A 77 13.74 9.56 -3.65
CA ASN A 77 15.16 9.85 -3.83
C ASN A 77 15.99 8.63 -4.25
N PHE A 78 15.35 7.53 -4.64
CA PHE A 78 16.05 6.28 -4.98
C PHE A 78 17.12 6.48 -6.06
N GLU A 79 16.81 7.20 -7.14
CA GLU A 79 17.75 7.49 -8.23
C GLU A 79 18.91 8.37 -7.79
N LYS A 80 18.70 9.27 -6.81
CA LYS A 80 19.79 10.07 -6.23
C LYS A 80 20.76 9.21 -5.44
N LYS A 81 20.24 8.21 -4.71
CA LYS A 81 21.05 7.28 -3.92
C LYS A 81 21.73 6.22 -4.79
N TYR A 82 21.06 5.82 -5.85
CA TYR A 82 21.54 4.80 -6.81
C TYR A 82 21.55 5.38 -8.23
N PRO A 83 22.57 6.20 -8.59
CA PRO A 83 22.56 6.93 -9.87
C PRO A 83 22.55 6.06 -11.14
N ASN A 84 22.92 4.79 -11.01
CA ASN A 84 22.87 3.83 -12.11
C ASN A 84 21.59 3.00 -12.15
N ALA A 85 20.60 3.31 -11.28
CA ALA A 85 19.34 2.60 -11.28
C ALA A 85 18.53 2.92 -12.53
N GLN A 86 17.89 1.91 -13.08
CA GLN A 86 16.92 2.06 -14.16
C GLN A 86 15.50 2.11 -13.55
N THR A 87 14.79 3.19 -13.79
CA THR A 87 13.40 3.34 -13.38
C THR A 87 12.45 2.95 -14.50
N ILE A 88 11.51 2.07 -14.18
CA ILE A 88 10.43 1.67 -15.07
C ILE A 88 9.11 2.10 -14.41
N ILE A 89 8.31 2.90 -15.13
CA ILE A 89 7.01 3.36 -14.64
C ILE A 89 5.92 2.43 -15.18
N LEU A 90 5.12 1.86 -14.27
CA LEU A 90 3.97 1.03 -14.61
C LEU A 90 2.72 1.90 -14.59
N GLU A 91 2.28 2.37 -15.74
CA GLU A 91 1.13 3.28 -15.85
C GLU A 91 -0.21 2.55 -16.01
N ARG A 92 -0.18 1.31 -16.52
CA ARG A 92 -1.40 0.56 -16.83
C ARG A 92 -1.95 -0.16 -15.60
N ASN A 93 -3.16 0.22 -15.20
CA ASN A 93 -3.93 -0.43 -14.15
C ASN A 93 -4.82 -1.54 -14.74
N TYR A 94 -4.61 -2.77 -14.29
CA TYR A 94 -5.38 -3.95 -14.73
C TYR A 94 -6.50 -4.32 -13.76
N ARG A 95 -6.54 -3.70 -12.57
CA ARG A 95 -7.47 -4.04 -11.48
C ARG A 95 -8.80 -3.31 -11.61
N SER A 96 -8.73 -1.99 -11.81
CA SER A 96 -9.87 -1.09 -11.59
C SER A 96 -10.50 -0.65 -12.90
N THR A 97 -11.81 -0.34 -12.85
CA THR A 97 -12.56 0.26 -13.95
C THR A 97 -12.14 1.72 -14.18
N LYS A 98 -12.45 2.24 -15.35
CA LYS A 98 -12.00 3.58 -15.77
C LYS A 98 -12.41 4.69 -14.81
N ASN A 99 -13.67 4.71 -14.36
CA ASN A 99 -14.16 5.72 -13.42
C ASN A 99 -13.44 5.71 -12.08
N LEU A 100 -12.98 4.53 -11.59
CA LEU A 100 -12.19 4.44 -10.36
C LEU A 100 -10.75 4.94 -10.57
N VAL A 101 -10.14 4.62 -11.70
CA VAL A 101 -8.79 5.11 -12.05
C VAL A 101 -8.80 6.63 -12.23
N ASP A 102 -9.79 7.17 -12.93
CA ASP A 102 -9.93 8.62 -13.14
C ASP A 102 -10.13 9.36 -11.80
N ALA A 103 -10.96 8.82 -10.92
CA ALA A 103 -11.20 9.40 -9.59
C ALA A 103 -9.93 9.35 -8.71
N ALA A 104 -9.19 8.24 -8.75
CA ALA A 104 -7.93 8.11 -8.02
C ALA A 104 -6.88 9.12 -8.54
N ASN A 105 -6.73 9.26 -9.85
CA ASN A 105 -5.84 10.26 -10.44
C ASN A 105 -6.23 11.68 -9.99
N ALA A 106 -7.51 12.04 -10.04
CA ALA A 106 -8.00 13.36 -9.64
C ALA A 106 -7.73 13.70 -8.16
N VAL A 107 -7.77 12.69 -7.28
CA VAL A 107 -7.42 12.85 -5.86
C VAL A 107 -5.92 13.04 -5.71
N ILE A 108 -5.13 12.17 -6.34
CA ILE A 108 -3.69 12.12 -6.13
C ILE A 108 -2.95 13.31 -6.77
N GLU A 109 -3.49 13.90 -7.82
CA GLU A 109 -2.97 15.14 -8.43
C GLU A 109 -2.88 16.33 -7.45
N LYS A 110 -3.62 16.29 -6.34
CA LYS A 110 -3.54 17.32 -5.30
C LYS A 110 -2.27 17.22 -4.43
N ASN A 111 -1.57 16.09 -4.46
CA ASN A 111 -0.31 15.92 -3.76
C ASN A 111 0.81 16.70 -4.44
N LYS A 112 1.59 17.45 -3.65
CA LYS A 112 2.68 18.31 -4.17
C LYS A 112 4.01 17.56 -4.31
N ASN A 113 4.29 16.63 -3.40
CA ASN A 113 5.56 15.89 -3.35
C ASN A 113 5.36 14.50 -3.97
N ARG A 114 5.43 14.42 -5.30
CA ARG A 114 5.25 13.16 -6.03
C ARG A 114 6.10 13.11 -7.30
N LYS A 115 6.39 11.91 -7.78
CA LYS A 115 6.82 11.72 -9.16
C LYS A 115 5.57 11.81 -10.06
N GLU A 116 5.62 12.65 -11.07
CA GLU A 116 4.53 12.76 -12.03
C GLU A 116 4.31 11.43 -12.73
N ARG A 117 3.11 10.90 -12.58
CA ARG A 117 2.62 9.73 -13.30
C ARG A 117 1.11 9.81 -13.41
N TYR A 118 0.56 9.17 -14.41
CA TYR A 118 -0.87 9.07 -14.64
C TYR A 118 -1.24 7.61 -14.88
N SER A 119 -2.07 7.05 -14.01
CA SER A 119 -2.54 5.68 -14.18
C SER A 119 -3.61 5.61 -15.27
N THR A 120 -3.48 4.64 -16.17
CA THR A 120 -4.44 4.39 -17.25
C THR A 120 -5.05 3.00 -17.12
N THR A 121 -6.21 2.77 -17.72
CA THR A 121 -6.80 1.43 -17.82
C THR A 121 -7.56 1.27 -19.14
N GLU A 122 -7.52 0.07 -19.69
CA GLU A 122 -8.33 -0.33 -20.84
C GLU A 122 -9.70 -0.89 -20.43
N ARG A 123 -9.95 -1.03 -19.11
CA ARG A 123 -11.25 -1.46 -18.64
C ARG A 123 -12.29 -0.38 -18.88
N VAL A 124 -13.48 -0.80 -19.26
CA VAL A 124 -14.64 0.11 -19.42
C VAL A 124 -14.99 0.77 -18.08
N ALA A 125 -15.78 1.83 -18.15
CA ALA A 125 -16.36 2.43 -16.95
C ALA A 125 -17.22 1.38 -16.23
N GLY A 126 -17.04 1.31 -14.90
CA GLY A 126 -17.89 0.49 -14.03
C GLY A 126 -19.07 1.28 -13.48
N GLU A 127 -19.69 0.74 -12.45
CA GLU A 127 -20.75 1.42 -11.71
C GLU A 127 -20.28 2.79 -11.20
N PRO A 128 -21.15 3.79 -11.14
CA PRO A 128 -20.83 5.11 -10.60
C PRO A 128 -20.34 5.04 -9.15
N ILE A 129 -19.40 5.91 -8.80
CA ILE A 129 -18.99 6.10 -7.41
C ILE A 129 -20.14 6.79 -6.67
N VAL A 130 -20.62 6.15 -5.60
CA VAL A 130 -21.70 6.68 -4.77
C VAL A 130 -21.12 7.35 -3.54
N VAL A 131 -21.54 8.57 -3.27
CA VAL A 131 -21.23 9.30 -2.03
C VAL A 131 -22.49 9.37 -1.18
N HIS A 132 -22.41 8.89 0.04
CA HIS A 132 -23.50 8.94 1.01
C HIS A 132 -23.05 9.73 2.26
N MET A 133 -23.92 10.63 2.70
CA MET A 133 -23.69 11.40 3.92
C MET A 133 -24.68 10.93 4.98
N ALA A 134 -24.17 10.19 5.96
CA ALA A 134 -24.94 9.71 7.09
C ALA A 134 -25.03 10.77 8.21
N ARG A 135 -26.04 10.67 9.05
CA ARG A 135 -26.27 11.57 10.19
C ARG A 135 -25.56 11.11 11.46
N SER A 136 -25.25 9.83 11.57
CA SER A 136 -24.52 9.21 12.69
C SER A 136 -23.77 7.98 12.20
N ALA A 137 -22.88 7.43 13.05
CA ALA A 137 -22.16 6.19 12.78
C ALA A 137 -23.10 4.99 12.61
N GLU A 138 -24.20 4.94 13.37
CA GLU A 138 -25.22 3.89 13.27
C GLU A 138 -26.02 4.00 11.96
N ASP A 139 -26.30 5.22 11.51
CA ASP A 139 -26.96 5.46 10.23
C ASP A 139 -26.07 5.07 9.05
N GLU A 140 -24.77 5.39 9.13
CA GLU A 140 -23.74 4.96 8.18
C GLU A 140 -23.68 3.42 8.10
N ALA A 141 -23.54 2.76 9.25
CA ALA A 141 -23.45 1.30 9.32
C ALA A 141 -24.71 0.62 8.75
N ARG A 142 -25.88 1.17 9.05
CA ARG A 142 -27.16 0.67 8.51
C ARG A 142 -27.21 0.81 6.97
N TRP A 143 -26.80 1.95 6.45
CA TRP A 143 -26.78 2.19 5.01
C TRP A 143 -25.80 1.23 4.31
N ILE A 144 -24.60 1.04 4.89
CA ILE A 144 -23.60 0.09 4.37
C ILE A 144 -24.17 -1.33 4.34
N ALA A 145 -24.79 -1.77 5.45
CA ALA A 145 -25.40 -3.10 5.53
C ALA A 145 -26.53 -3.29 4.50
N LEU A 146 -27.33 -2.28 4.23
CA LEU A 146 -28.37 -2.33 3.20
C LEU A 146 -27.74 -2.46 1.80
N LYS A 147 -26.67 -1.72 1.52
CA LYS A 147 -25.95 -1.80 0.24
C LYS A 147 -25.30 -3.16 0.03
N ILE A 148 -24.69 -3.73 1.05
CA ILE A 148 -24.13 -5.09 0.98
C ILE A 148 -25.22 -6.12 0.70
N ARG A 149 -26.37 -6.02 1.36
CA ARG A 149 -27.51 -6.91 1.10
C ARG A 149 -28.01 -6.79 -0.35
N GLU A 150 -28.05 -5.58 -0.90
CA GLU A 150 -28.40 -5.35 -2.30
C GLU A 150 -27.42 -6.04 -3.24
N LEU A 151 -26.10 -5.88 -3.01
CA LEU A 151 -25.05 -6.56 -3.75
C LEU A 151 -25.17 -8.08 -3.67
N MET A 152 -25.39 -8.62 -2.47
CA MET A 152 -25.56 -10.06 -2.25
C MET A 152 -26.79 -10.62 -2.99
N LYS A 153 -27.91 -9.88 -3.05
CA LYS A 153 -29.08 -10.27 -3.84
C LYS A 153 -28.78 -10.34 -5.33
N ASN A 154 -27.82 -9.52 -5.81
CA ASN A 154 -27.37 -9.50 -7.19
C ASN A 154 -26.21 -10.49 -7.45
N GLY A 155 -25.89 -11.37 -6.51
CA GLY A 155 -24.93 -12.46 -6.68
C GLY A 155 -23.51 -12.17 -6.16
N THR A 156 -23.22 -10.99 -5.62
CA THR A 156 -21.92 -10.70 -5.00
C THR A 156 -21.80 -11.49 -3.70
N LYS A 157 -20.68 -12.16 -3.50
CA LYS A 157 -20.43 -12.89 -2.26
C LYS A 157 -19.88 -11.95 -1.17
N PRO A 158 -20.14 -12.22 0.12
CA PRO A 158 -19.64 -11.39 1.22
C PRO A 158 -18.12 -11.19 1.20
N GLU A 159 -17.36 -12.22 0.84
CA GLU A 159 -15.90 -12.18 0.74
C GLU A 159 -15.36 -11.30 -0.41
N GLU A 160 -16.23 -10.85 -1.30
CA GLU A 160 -15.88 -9.93 -2.39
C GLU A 160 -16.10 -8.46 -2.01
N VAL A 161 -16.61 -8.20 -0.80
CA VAL A 161 -16.90 -6.86 -0.29
C VAL A 161 -15.92 -6.50 0.81
N ALA A 162 -15.33 -5.32 0.72
CA ALA A 162 -14.46 -4.77 1.76
C ALA A 162 -15.01 -3.44 2.27
N ILE A 163 -14.97 -3.24 3.59
CA ILE A 163 -15.27 -1.97 4.23
C ILE A 163 -13.96 -1.41 4.78
N LEU A 164 -13.54 -0.25 4.27
CA LEU A 164 -12.33 0.43 4.70
C LEU A 164 -12.69 1.60 5.63
N PHE A 165 -11.99 1.70 6.74
CA PHE A 165 -12.18 2.78 7.71
C PHE A 165 -10.83 3.30 8.21
N ARG A 166 -10.81 4.54 8.69
CA ARG A 166 -9.55 5.22 9.04
C ARG A 166 -9.01 4.82 10.41
N THR A 167 -9.88 4.52 11.37
CA THR A 167 -9.51 4.22 12.76
C THR A 167 -10.29 3.03 13.28
N ASN A 168 -9.66 2.20 14.12
CA ASN A 168 -10.28 1.01 14.71
C ASN A 168 -11.57 1.33 15.51
N PHE A 169 -11.69 2.55 16.02
CA PHE A 169 -12.90 2.98 16.72
C PHE A 169 -14.16 2.91 15.84
N GLN A 170 -14.01 3.13 14.53
CA GLN A 170 -15.12 3.10 13.57
C GLN A 170 -15.65 1.68 13.32
N SER A 171 -14.84 0.63 13.57
CA SER A 171 -15.25 -0.76 13.31
C SER A 171 -16.46 -1.17 14.13
N ARG A 172 -16.58 -0.69 15.37
CA ARG A 172 -17.63 -1.12 16.30
C ARG A 172 -19.05 -0.89 15.75
N ALA A 173 -19.34 0.32 15.28
CA ALA A 173 -20.65 0.63 14.70
C ALA A 173 -20.93 -0.19 13.43
N LEU A 174 -19.89 -0.41 12.61
CA LEU A 174 -19.98 -1.23 11.40
C LEU A 174 -20.28 -2.69 11.75
N GLU A 175 -19.58 -3.26 12.73
CA GLU A 175 -19.80 -4.63 13.20
C GLU A 175 -21.23 -4.81 13.75
N GLU A 176 -21.69 -3.90 14.59
CA GLU A 176 -23.06 -3.91 15.12
C GLU A 176 -24.10 -3.85 13.98
N GLY A 177 -23.88 -2.98 12.98
CA GLY A 177 -24.76 -2.88 11.82
C GLY A 177 -24.81 -4.14 10.96
N LEU A 178 -23.65 -4.78 10.73
CA LEU A 178 -23.56 -6.04 9.98
C LEU A 178 -24.21 -7.20 10.73
N LEU A 179 -23.98 -7.31 12.05
CA LEU A 179 -24.60 -8.32 12.92
C LEU A 179 -26.13 -8.21 12.91
N HIS A 180 -26.67 -7.01 13.11
CA HIS A 180 -28.11 -6.79 13.04
C HIS A 180 -28.70 -7.11 11.68
N ALA A 181 -27.92 -6.94 10.61
CA ALA A 181 -28.33 -7.29 9.26
C ALA A 181 -28.13 -8.78 8.93
N GLY A 182 -27.51 -9.59 9.81
CA GLY A 182 -27.20 -10.99 9.56
C GLY A 182 -26.19 -11.19 8.43
N ILE A 183 -25.26 -10.23 8.24
CA ILE A 183 -24.21 -10.30 7.24
C ILE A 183 -22.93 -10.85 7.89
N PRO A 184 -22.36 -11.97 7.41
CA PRO A 184 -21.10 -12.48 7.93
C PRO A 184 -19.97 -11.50 7.59
N TYR A 185 -19.06 -11.29 8.55
CA TYR A 185 -17.88 -10.44 8.33
C TYR A 185 -16.65 -11.02 9.03
N LYS A 186 -15.48 -10.52 8.63
CA LYS A 186 -14.18 -10.78 9.26
C LYS A 186 -13.45 -9.45 9.41
N LEU A 187 -12.86 -9.22 10.58
CA LEU A 187 -11.93 -8.12 10.86
C LEU A 187 -10.50 -8.52 10.57
#